data_132266044c412045fbd2f1476c2b75ea
#
_entry.id   132266044c412045fbd2f1476c2b75ea
#
_cell.length_a   1.000
_cell.length_b   1.000
_cell.length_c   1.000
_cell.angle_alpha   90.00
_cell.angle_beta   90.00
_cell.angle_gamma   90.00
#
_symmetry.space_group_name_H-M   'P 1'
#
loop_
_entity.id
_entity.type
_entity.pdbx_description
1 polymer ?
#
loop_
_entity_poly.entity_id
_entity_poly.type
_entity_poly.pdbx_seq_one_letter_code
_entity_poly.pdbx_strand_id
1 'polypeptide(L)'
;MPLAATILTLSSGHGCFPARLPAGPFALKTTIQGLAIPLTLNTIYISHTCGLITHAGSSRIVVLGSKKVFIEGKMAVRLGDPIACGDYVGPLCSQKVNIG
;
A
#
# COMPACT_ATOMS: atom_id res chain seq x y z
N MET A 1 -16.90 -4.26 -1.75
CA MET A 1 -15.61 -4.11 -2.46
C MET A 1 -14.63 -3.34 -1.59
N PRO A 2 -13.29 -3.71 -1.55
CA PRO A 2 -12.29 -2.99 -0.74
C PRO A 2 -12.08 -1.56 -1.19
N LEU A 3 -11.72 -0.69 -0.25
CA LEU A 3 -11.38 0.70 -0.55
C LEU A 3 -10.01 0.79 -1.24
N ALA A 4 -9.85 1.79 -2.12
CA ALA A 4 -8.59 2.04 -2.80
C ALA A 4 -7.54 2.59 -1.84
N ALA A 5 -6.31 2.09 -1.94
CA ALA A 5 -5.18 2.59 -1.17
C ALA A 5 -4.51 3.77 -1.87
N THR A 6 -4.00 4.70 -1.09
CA THR A 6 -3.33 5.91 -1.59
C THR A 6 -1.99 6.11 -0.90
N ILE A 7 -1.25 7.16 -1.31
CA ILE A 7 0.04 7.47 -0.69
C ILE A 7 -0.07 7.82 0.81
N LEU A 8 -1.29 8.04 1.32
CA LEU A 8 -1.53 8.29 2.74
C LEU A 8 -1.95 7.03 3.49
N THR A 9 -2.07 5.90 2.82
CA THR A 9 -2.49 4.64 3.44
C THR A 9 -1.30 3.98 4.12
N LEU A 10 -1.38 3.84 5.45
CA LEU A 10 -0.34 3.19 6.24
C LEU A 10 -0.34 1.67 6.01
N SER A 11 0.78 1.02 6.30
CA SER A 11 0.79 -0.43 6.51
C SER A 11 0.14 -0.76 7.85
N SER A 12 -0.32 -2.02 8.02
CA SER A 12 -0.98 -2.41 9.26
C SER A 12 -0.04 -2.49 10.45
N GLY A 13 1.24 -2.76 10.20
CA GLY A 13 2.16 -3.17 11.26
C GLY A 13 1.87 -4.60 11.71
N HIS A 14 2.80 -5.20 12.44
CA HIS A 14 2.59 -6.53 13.04
C HIS A 14 3.56 -6.72 14.21
N GLY A 15 3.09 -7.39 15.28
CA GLY A 15 3.89 -7.52 16.50
C GLY A 15 4.31 -6.15 17.01
N CYS A 16 5.61 -5.93 17.23
CA CYS A 16 6.13 -4.62 17.63
C CYS A 16 6.60 -3.78 16.44
N PHE A 17 6.41 -4.25 15.19
CA PHE A 17 6.73 -3.46 14.00
C PHE A 17 5.64 -2.42 13.76
N PRO A 18 5.99 -1.11 13.73
CA PRO A 18 4.97 -0.07 13.58
C PRO A 18 4.43 0.06 12.16
N ALA A 19 3.24 0.67 12.04
CA ALA A 19 2.71 1.08 10.75
C ALA A 19 3.57 2.18 10.14
N ARG A 20 3.72 2.17 8.80
CA ARG A 20 4.50 3.16 8.07
C ARG A 20 3.79 3.56 6.79
N LEU A 21 4.19 4.72 6.25
CA LEU A 21 3.70 5.19 4.96
C LEU A 21 4.43 4.49 3.80
N PRO A 22 3.82 4.45 2.60
CA PRO A 22 4.51 3.95 1.41
C PRO A 22 5.61 4.90 0.96
N ALA A 23 6.66 4.33 0.37
CA ALA A 23 7.81 5.08 -0.11
C ALA A 23 7.85 5.21 -1.64
N GLY A 24 7.06 4.44 -2.37
CA GLY A 24 7.02 4.46 -3.83
C GLY A 24 7.47 3.15 -4.46
N PRO A 25 7.53 3.07 -5.79
CA PRO A 25 7.11 4.09 -6.75
C PRO A 25 5.61 4.34 -6.78
N PHE A 26 5.21 5.50 -7.28
CA PHE A 26 3.80 5.92 -7.29
C PHE A 26 3.30 6.19 -8.72
N ALA A 27 1.99 6.05 -8.91
CA ALA A 27 1.30 6.39 -10.15
C ALA A 27 1.04 7.90 -10.20
N LEU A 28 2.06 8.68 -10.52
CA LEU A 28 2.03 10.14 -10.39
C LEU A 28 1.08 10.85 -11.35
N LYS A 29 0.59 10.16 -12.39
CA LYS A 29 -0.32 10.75 -13.37
C LYS A 29 -1.80 10.51 -13.05
N THR A 30 -2.09 9.80 -11.97
CA THR A 30 -3.44 9.42 -11.59
C THR A 30 -3.74 9.91 -10.18
N THR A 31 -4.96 10.40 -9.96
CA THR A 31 -5.40 10.80 -8.61
C THR A 31 -6.74 10.14 -8.27
N ILE A 32 -6.97 9.94 -6.98
CA ILE A 32 -8.25 9.48 -6.44
C ILE A 32 -8.88 10.64 -5.71
N GLN A 33 -10.15 10.91 -6.00
CA GLN A 33 -10.90 12.03 -5.41
C GLN A 33 -10.21 13.39 -5.65
N GLY A 34 -9.43 13.49 -6.74
CA GLY A 34 -8.76 14.72 -7.15
C GLY A 34 -7.53 15.11 -6.34
N LEU A 35 -7.20 14.40 -5.28
CA LEU A 35 -6.14 14.81 -4.35
C LEU A 35 -5.11 13.73 -4.08
N ALA A 36 -5.52 12.48 -3.91
CA ALA A 36 -4.64 11.41 -3.47
C ALA A 36 -4.12 10.58 -4.64
N ILE A 37 -2.84 10.24 -4.60
CA ILE A 37 -2.21 9.37 -5.59
C ILE A 37 -2.47 7.92 -5.16
N PRO A 38 -3.03 7.07 -6.03
CA PRO A 38 -3.28 5.68 -5.68
C PRO A 38 -2.00 4.85 -5.61
N LEU A 39 -2.03 3.80 -4.81
CA LEU A 39 -0.95 2.82 -4.78
C LEU A 39 -1.17 1.77 -5.87
N THR A 40 -0.08 1.26 -6.41
CA THR A 40 -0.07 0.20 -7.41
C THR A 40 0.83 -0.95 -6.98
N LEU A 41 0.71 -2.07 -7.66
CA LEU A 41 1.53 -3.25 -7.39
C LEU A 41 3.02 -2.89 -7.40
N ASN A 42 3.78 -3.51 -6.49
CA ASN A 42 5.21 -3.31 -6.32
C ASN A 42 5.59 -1.99 -5.63
N THR A 43 4.64 -1.25 -5.09
CA THR A 43 4.96 -0.13 -4.21
C THR A 43 5.64 -0.66 -2.95
N ILE A 44 6.71 0.00 -2.54
CA ILE A 44 7.49 -0.36 -1.36
C ILE A 44 7.07 0.54 -0.20
N TYR A 45 6.91 -0.04 0.99
CA TYR A 45 6.69 0.74 2.21
C TYR A 45 8.02 1.05 2.91
N ILE A 46 8.02 2.13 3.68
CA ILE A 46 9.20 2.53 4.47
C ILE A 46 9.55 1.41 5.45
N SER A 47 10.84 1.15 5.65
CA SER A 47 11.32 0.11 6.58
C SER A 47 10.79 0.34 8.00
N HIS A 48 10.55 -0.75 8.73
CA HIS A 48 10.19 -0.67 10.14
C HIS A 48 11.05 -1.62 10.97
N THR A 49 11.18 -1.32 12.24
CA THR A 49 12.09 -2.01 13.14
C THR A 49 11.37 -2.44 14.42
N CYS A 50 11.69 -3.62 14.90
CA CYS A 50 11.23 -4.15 16.18
C CYS A 50 12.46 -4.66 16.94
N GLY A 51 12.95 -3.88 17.88
CA GLY A 51 14.18 -4.20 18.61
C GLY A 51 15.39 -4.23 17.67
N LEU A 52 16.05 -5.39 17.55
CA LEU A 52 17.19 -5.57 16.67
C LEU A 52 16.84 -6.06 15.29
N ILE A 53 15.56 -6.32 15.02
CA ILE A 53 15.09 -6.84 13.75
C ILE A 53 14.51 -5.70 12.92
N THR A 54 14.97 -5.57 11.67
CA THR A 54 14.48 -4.57 10.74
C THR A 54 13.93 -5.24 9.49
N HIS A 55 12.70 -4.90 9.11
CA HIS A 55 12.17 -5.22 7.80
C HIS A 55 12.52 -4.07 6.86
N ALA A 56 13.49 -4.29 5.98
CA ALA A 56 13.92 -3.27 5.02
C ALA A 56 12.82 -2.96 4.00
N GLY A 57 12.87 -1.76 3.43
CA GLY A 57 11.91 -1.35 2.39
C GLY A 57 11.83 -2.34 1.24
N SER A 58 12.95 -2.91 0.80
CA SER A 58 12.98 -3.89 -0.29
C SER A 58 12.20 -5.17 0.00
N SER A 59 11.99 -5.51 1.27
CA SER A 59 11.17 -6.66 1.68
C SER A 59 9.74 -6.27 2.03
N ARG A 60 9.39 -4.98 1.94
CA ARG A 60 8.06 -4.46 2.27
C ARG A 60 7.31 -4.03 1.04
N ILE A 61 7.35 -4.86 0.02
CA ILE A 61 6.69 -4.61 -1.26
C ILE A 61 5.26 -5.16 -1.24
N VAL A 62 4.33 -4.43 -1.85
CA VAL A 62 2.95 -4.91 -2.02
C VAL A 62 2.96 -5.98 -3.11
N VAL A 63 2.50 -7.18 -2.78
CA VAL A 63 2.62 -8.35 -3.66
C VAL A 63 1.32 -8.76 -4.35
N LEU A 64 0.20 -8.12 -4.02
CA LEU A 64 -1.08 -8.42 -4.65
C LEU A 64 -1.91 -7.15 -4.75
N GLY A 65 -2.62 -7.01 -5.85
CA GLY A 65 -3.57 -5.92 -6.07
C GLY A 65 -4.81 -6.43 -6.78
N SER A 66 -5.65 -5.50 -7.25
CA SER A 66 -6.85 -5.84 -7.99
C SER A 66 -6.49 -6.53 -9.29
N LYS A 67 -7.20 -7.61 -9.59
CA LYS A 67 -7.08 -8.30 -10.89
C LYS A 67 -7.97 -7.67 -11.96
N LYS A 68 -8.80 -6.70 -11.58
CA LYS A 68 -9.78 -6.07 -12.47
C LYS A 68 -9.46 -4.61 -12.76
N VAL A 69 -8.75 -3.92 -11.90
CA VAL A 69 -8.45 -2.50 -12.03
C VAL A 69 -6.97 -2.28 -12.12
N PHE A 70 -6.53 -1.62 -13.20
CA PHE A 70 -5.13 -1.31 -13.43
C PHE A 70 -4.96 0.20 -13.51
N ILE A 71 -3.87 0.70 -12.94
CA ILE A 71 -3.52 2.11 -12.95
C ILE A 71 -2.11 2.21 -13.51
N GLU A 72 -1.97 2.94 -14.62
CA GLU A 72 -0.69 3.12 -15.31
C GLU A 72 0.01 1.79 -15.58
N GLY A 73 -0.79 0.78 -15.98
CA GLY A 73 -0.29 -0.54 -16.37
C GLY A 73 -0.04 -1.52 -15.23
N LYS A 74 -0.34 -1.13 -13.99
CA LYS A 74 -0.12 -1.98 -12.81
C LYS A 74 -1.42 -2.19 -12.04
N MET A 75 -1.53 -3.31 -11.34
CA MET A 75 -2.70 -3.59 -10.50
C MET A 75 -2.87 -2.51 -9.44
N ALA A 76 -4.10 -2.02 -9.27
CA ALA A 76 -4.43 -1.07 -8.21
C ALA A 76 -4.42 -1.78 -6.85
N VAL A 77 -3.85 -1.14 -5.85
CA VAL A 77 -3.77 -1.68 -4.48
C VAL A 77 -5.00 -1.30 -3.67
N ARG A 78 -5.46 -2.23 -2.85
CA ARG A 78 -6.68 -2.11 -2.05
C ARG A 78 -6.39 -2.30 -0.58
N LEU A 79 -7.31 -1.82 0.27
CA LEU A 79 -7.27 -2.13 1.70
C LEU A 79 -7.21 -3.66 1.90
N GLY A 80 -6.29 -4.12 2.70
CA GLY A 80 -6.12 -5.53 3.02
C GLY A 80 -5.21 -6.31 2.09
N ASP A 81 -4.70 -5.68 1.01
CA ASP A 81 -3.74 -6.35 0.13
C ASP A 81 -2.44 -6.63 0.88
N PRO A 82 -1.83 -7.81 0.69
CA PRO A 82 -0.68 -8.21 1.49
C PRO A 82 0.62 -7.50 1.10
N ILE A 83 1.46 -7.29 2.10
CA ILE A 83 2.83 -6.79 1.96
C ILE A 83 3.76 -7.96 2.27
N ALA A 84 4.86 -8.09 1.53
CA ALA A 84 5.73 -9.26 1.60
C ALA A 84 6.28 -9.56 3.00
N CYS A 85 6.47 -8.54 3.84
CA CYS A 85 7.01 -8.74 5.19
C CYS A 85 5.99 -9.24 6.21
N GLY A 86 4.71 -9.42 5.82
CA GLY A 86 3.66 -9.88 6.71
C GLY A 86 2.63 -8.84 7.09
N ASP A 87 2.85 -7.57 6.74
CA ASP A 87 1.87 -6.50 6.93
C ASP A 87 0.77 -6.59 5.88
N TYR A 88 -0.28 -5.81 6.11
CA TYR A 88 -1.36 -5.57 5.14
C TYR A 88 -1.47 -4.08 4.87
N VAL A 89 -2.02 -3.74 3.70
CA VAL A 89 -2.32 -2.35 3.35
C VAL A 89 -3.54 -1.89 4.16
N GLY A 90 -3.41 -0.81 4.88
CA GLY A 90 -4.42 -0.22 5.73
C GLY A 90 -3.73 0.53 6.87
N PRO A 91 -4.49 1.17 7.80
CA PRO A 91 -5.95 1.30 7.87
C PRO A 91 -6.55 2.51 7.14
N LEU A 92 -5.73 3.45 6.64
CA LEU A 92 -6.26 4.66 6.01
C LEU A 92 -6.29 4.50 4.49
N CYS A 93 -7.47 4.54 3.91
CA CYS A 93 -7.69 4.41 2.47
C CYS A 93 -8.67 5.50 1.99
N SER A 94 -8.87 5.58 0.67
CA SER A 94 -9.94 6.40 0.11
C SER A 94 -11.28 5.97 0.72
N GLN A 95 -12.11 6.94 1.11
CA GLN A 95 -13.40 6.65 1.73
C GLN A 95 -14.52 6.46 0.71
N LYS A 96 -14.30 6.80 -0.56
CA LYS A 96 -15.35 6.81 -1.57
C LYS A 96 -15.07 5.91 -2.77
N VAL A 97 -13.82 5.52 -2.99
CA VAL A 97 -13.44 4.74 -4.17
C VAL A 97 -13.15 3.31 -3.78
N ASN A 98 -13.93 2.39 -4.33
CA ASN A 98 -13.78 0.95 -4.11
C ASN A 98 -13.16 0.31 -5.35
N ILE A 99 -12.31 -0.69 -5.14
CA ILE A 99 -11.61 -1.42 -6.19
C ILE A 99 -11.85 -2.90 -6.02
N GLY A 100 -12.39 -3.51 -7.05
CA GLY A 100 -12.67 -4.95 -7.03
C GLY A 100 -11.49 -5.89 -7.18
#